data_c3721df9e770cd5063ebc3409f9aedda
#
_entry.id   c3721df9e770cd5063ebc3409f9aedda
#
_cell.length_a   1.000
_cell.length_b   1.000
_cell.length_c   1.000
_cell.angle_alpha   90.00
_cell.angle_beta   90.00
_cell.angle_gamma   90.00
#
_symmetry.space_group_name_H-M   'P 1'
#
loop_
_entity.id
_entity.type
_entity.pdbx_description
1 polymer ?
#
loop_
_entity_poly.entity_id
_entity_poly.type
_entity_poly.pdbx_seq_one_letter_code
_entity_poly.pdbx_strand_id
1 'polypeptide(L)'
;MDPKKIMKIFEDTAYVHTGGSAEELKAAEYIQSVVAGMGLEATLMPFPVDMADIHEAVLEVDGKTIPCKGVRNAGSSTVEAPFYYLPNTDRWSLEQCKGKIVMIDGFMGY
;
A
#
# COMPACT_ATOMS: atom_id res chain seq x y z
N MET A 1 -0.82 11.09 -31.81
CA MET A 1 0.51 10.82 -31.20
C MET A 1 1.02 9.49 -31.76
N ASP A 2 2.31 9.39 -32.06
CA ASP A 2 2.94 8.16 -32.56
C ASP A 2 2.83 7.05 -31.51
N PRO A 3 2.33 5.84 -31.86
CA PRO A 3 2.23 4.71 -30.93
C PRO A 3 3.56 4.34 -30.25
N LYS A 4 4.69 4.51 -30.91
CA LYS A 4 6.00 4.27 -30.33
C LYS A 4 6.33 5.26 -29.20
N LYS A 5 5.90 6.51 -29.33
CA LYS A 5 6.07 7.51 -28.26
C LYS A 5 5.18 7.21 -27.07
N ILE A 6 3.97 6.69 -27.31
CA ILE A 6 3.07 6.26 -26.24
C ILE A 6 3.68 5.10 -25.46
N MET A 7 4.16 4.06 -26.16
CA MET A 7 4.82 2.90 -25.53
C MET A 7 6.02 3.32 -24.71
N LYS A 8 6.84 4.25 -25.22
CA LYS A 8 7.99 4.75 -24.46
C LYS A 8 7.59 5.42 -23.15
N ILE A 9 6.49 6.18 -23.13
CA ILE A 9 5.98 6.80 -21.89
C ILE A 9 5.61 5.72 -20.87
N PHE A 10 4.94 4.64 -21.30
CA PHE A 10 4.61 3.53 -20.42
C PHE A 10 5.85 2.82 -19.88
N GLU A 11 6.84 2.56 -20.73
CA GLU A 11 8.10 1.92 -20.35
C GLU A 11 8.89 2.78 -19.35
N ASP A 12 8.99 4.08 -19.62
CA ASP A 12 9.74 5.02 -18.78
C ASP A 12 9.08 5.25 -17.41
N THR A 13 7.76 4.98 -17.27
CA THR A 13 7.02 5.10 -16.01
C THR A 13 6.66 3.74 -15.39
N ALA A 14 7.12 2.63 -15.96
CA ALA A 14 6.80 1.27 -15.51
C ALA A 14 7.61 0.84 -14.27
N TYR A 15 7.58 1.64 -13.22
CA TYR A 15 8.16 1.33 -11.90
C TYR A 15 7.16 1.66 -10.79
N VAL A 16 7.38 1.10 -9.61
CA VAL A 16 6.50 1.38 -8.46
C VAL A 16 6.67 2.84 -8.04
N HIS A 17 5.59 3.60 -8.10
CA HIS A 17 5.53 5.01 -7.70
C HIS A 17 4.31 5.24 -6.80
N THR A 18 4.46 4.88 -5.55
CA THR A 18 3.41 5.05 -4.55
C THR A 18 3.16 6.53 -4.27
N GLY A 19 1.90 6.93 -4.14
CA GLY A 19 1.51 8.30 -3.83
C GLY A 19 2.28 8.88 -2.63
N GLY A 20 2.85 10.08 -2.76
CA GLY A 20 3.69 10.75 -1.77
C GLY A 20 5.16 10.30 -1.75
N SER A 21 5.58 9.37 -2.59
CA SER A 21 6.97 8.93 -2.70
C SER A 21 7.81 9.80 -3.63
N ALA A 22 9.14 9.70 -3.51
CA ALA A 22 10.06 10.35 -4.44
C ALA A 22 9.91 9.82 -5.89
N GLU A 23 9.53 8.56 -6.02
CA GLU A 23 9.27 7.91 -7.30
C GLU A 23 8.03 8.48 -7.98
N GLU A 24 6.98 8.86 -7.22
CA GLU A 24 5.83 9.57 -7.76
C GLU A 24 6.24 10.94 -8.31
N LEU A 25 7.02 11.72 -7.56
CA LEU A 25 7.52 13.01 -8.02
C LEU A 25 8.32 12.85 -9.32
N LYS A 26 9.22 11.86 -9.38
CA LYS A 26 9.99 11.54 -10.59
C LYS A 26 9.09 11.22 -11.78
N ALA A 27 8.01 10.45 -11.59
CA ALA A 27 7.05 10.16 -12.65
C ALA A 27 6.32 11.43 -13.11
N ALA A 28 5.91 12.30 -12.17
CA ALA A 28 5.25 13.56 -12.47
C ALA A 28 6.17 14.52 -13.26
N GLU A 29 7.42 14.66 -12.85
CA GLU A 29 8.43 15.49 -13.56
C GLU A 29 8.73 14.94 -14.97
N TYR A 30 8.78 13.62 -15.13
CA TYR A 30 8.92 13.00 -16.44
C TYR A 30 7.73 13.36 -17.35
N ILE A 31 6.49 13.20 -16.86
CA ILE A 31 5.28 13.54 -17.62
C ILE A 31 5.29 15.05 -17.97
N GLN A 32 5.67 15.92 -17.04
CA GLN A 32 5.80 17.35 -17.29
C GLN A 32 6.79 17.63 -18.44
N SER A 33 7.92 16.94 -18.45
CA SER A 33 8.93 17.08 -19.51
C SER A 33 8.43 16.64 -20.89
N VAL A 34 7.65 15.55 -20.94
CA VAL A 34 7.01 15.05 -22.16
C VAL A 34 6.00 16.06 -22.71
N VAL A 35 5.18 16.64 -21.84
CA VAL A 35 4.19 17.67 -22.21
C VAL A 35 4.89 18.94 -22.72
N ALA A 36 5.95 19.39 -22.05
CA ALA A 36 6.76 20.52 -22.49
C ALA A 36 7.39 20.27 -23.87
N GLY A 37 7.86 19.03 -24.14
CA GLY A 37 8.36 18.62 -25.44
C GLY A 37 7.32 18.65 -26.57
N MET A 38 6.03 18.70 -26.22
CA MET A 38 4.91 18.89 -27.19
C MET A 38 4.58 20.37 -27.43
N GLY A 39 5.30 21.30 -26.79
CA GLY A 39 5.05 22.73 -26.86
C GLY A 39 3.90 23.20 -25.98
N LEU A 40 3.50 22.41 -24.99
CA LEU A 40 2.48 22.74 -24.01
C LEU A 40 3.10 23.05 -22.66
N GLU A 41 2.45 23.90 -21.88
CA GLU A 41 2.83 24.20 -20.51
C GLU A 41 2.15 23.23 -19.55
N ALA A 42 2.90 22.69 -18.60
CA ALA A 42 2.39 21.84 -17.53
C ALA A 42 2.96 22.30 -16.19
N THR A 43 2.07 22.46 -15.20
CA THR A 43 2.44 22.88 -13.85
C THR A 43 2.17 21.72 -12.89
N LEU A 44 3.15 21.38 -12.04
CA LEU A 44 2.96 20.47 -10.92
C LEU A 44 2.33 21.23 -9.75
N MET A 45 1.23 20.70 -9.23
CA MET A 45 0.56 21.26 -8.05
C MET A 45 0.70 20.27 -6.89
N PRO A 46 1.72 20.45 -6.01
CA PRO A 46 1.91 19.58 -4.86
C PRO A 46 0.82 19.81 -3.81
N PHE A 47 0.41 18.72 -3.16
CA PHE A 47 -0.47 18.76 -1.99
C PHE A 47 0.01 17.76 -0.95
N PRO A 48 -0.20 18.02 0.36
CA PRO A 48 0.21 17.11 1.41
C PRO A 48 -0.61 15.83 1.38
N VAL A 49 0.04 14.70 1.63
CA VAL A 49 -0.60 13.39 1.79
C VAL A 49 -0.08 12.70 3.04
N ASP A 50 -0.96 12.03 3.78
CA ASP A 50 -0.56 11.16 4.88
C ASP A 50 -0.15 9.80 4.30
N MET A 51 1.10 9.42 4.54
CA MET A 51 1.61 8.12 4.12
C MET A 51 2.03 7.30 5.33
N ALA A 52 1.72 6.00 5.26
CA ALA A 52 2.29 5.01 6.15
C ALA A 52 3.48 4.34 5.46
N ASP A 53 4.64 4.39 6.10
CA ASP A 53 5.81 3.62 5.71
C ASP A 53 5.93 2.40 6.64
N ILE A 54 5.87 1.21 6.04
CA ILE A 54 5.93 -0.05 6.77
C ILE A 54 7.37 -0.55 6.73
N HIS A 55 8.10 -0.32 7.81
CA HIS A 55 9.50 -0.74 7.91
C HIS A 55 9.64 -2.24 8.17
N GLU A 56 8.75 -2.79 8.97
CA GLU A 56 8.81 -4.20 9.36
C GLU A 56 7.41 -4.73 9.67
N ALA A 57 7.17 -6.00 9.30
CA ALA A 57 6.01 -6.76 9.72
C ALA A 57 6.44 -8.21 9.98
N VAL A 58 6.31 -8.65 11.22
CA VAL A 58 6.70 -9.99 11.64
C VAL A 58 5.52 -10.67 12.31
N LEU A 59 5.21 -11.89 11.89
CA LEU A 59 4.28 -12.80 12.56
C LEU A 59 5.05 -14.03 13.02
N GLU A 60 4.97 -14.32 14.31
CA GLU A 60 5.60 -15.49 14.90
C GLU A 60 4.53 -16.36 15.58
N VAL A 61 4.54 -17.65 15.29
CA VAL A 61 3.63 -18.65 15.87
C VAL A 61 4.46 -19.85 16.29
N ASP A 62 4.38 -20.23 17.56
CA ASP A 62 5.13 -21.35 18.13
C ASP A 62 6.63 -21.32 17.80
N GLY A 63 7.24 -20.15 17.87
CA GLY A 63 8.66 -19.93 17.57
C GLY A 63 9.03 -20.01 16.09
N LYS A 64 8.03 -20.00 15.18
CA LYS A 64 8.23 -19.99 13.74
C LYS A 64 7.76 -18.66 13.15
N THR A 65 8.63 -18.03 12.38
CA THR A 65 8.28 -16.82 11.64
C THR A 65 7.48 -17.19 10.40
N ILE A 66 6.33 -16.54 10.23
CA ILE A 66 5.45 -16.68 9.08
C ILE A 66 5.60 -15.43 8.20
N PRO A 67 5.87 -15.59 6.90
CA PRO A 67 5.94 -14.45 5.98
C PRO A 67 4.62 -13.66 5.99
N CYS A 68 4.72 -12.36 6.24
CA CYS A 68 3.54 -11.48 6.26
C CYS A 68 3.89 -10.10 5.69
N LYS A 69 2.86 -9.30 5.46
CA LYS A 69 3.00 -7.89 5.07
C LYS A 69 2.21 -7.03 6.05
N GLY A 70 2.76 -5.88 6.38
CA GLY A 70 2.03 -4.88 7.15
C GLY A 70 0.91 -4.23 6.32
N VAL A 71 -0.09 -3.72 7.03
CA VAL A 71 -1.19 -2.96 6.44
C VAL A 71 -0.96 -1.49 6.71
N ARG A 72 -1.18 -0.65 5.71
CA ARG A 72 -1.07 0.81 5.83
C ARG A 72 -1.98 1.33 6.93
N ASN A 73 -1.51 2.35 7.62
CA ASN A 73 -2.22 3.00 8.73
C ASN A 73 -2.49 2.10 9.95
N ALA A 74 -1.89 0.90 10.00
CA ALA A 74 -1.82 0.14 11.22
C ALA A 74 -0.80 0.81 12.17
N GLY A 75 -1.15 0.91 13.44
CA GLY A 75 -0.22 1.42 14.45
C GLY A 75 1.01 0.52 14.61
N SER A 76 2.13 1.11 15.02
CA SER A 76 3.34 0.35 15.34
C SER A 76 3.21 -0.25 16.75
N SER A 77 3.30 -1.56 16.86
CA SER A 77 3.27 -2.25 18.16
C SER A 77 3.88 -3.65 18.06
N THR A 78 4.30 -4.20 19.20
CA THR A 78 4.59 -5.62 19.35
C THR A 78 3.57 -6.19 20.31
N VAL A 79 2.88 -7.22 19.89
CA VAL A 79 1.78 -7.85 20.65
C VAL A 79 2.01 -9.34 20.73
N GLU A 80 1.90 -9.89 21.93
CA GLU A 80 1.83 -11.33 22.18
C GLU A 80 0.46 -11.63 22.79
N ALA A 81 -0.33 -12.45 22.12
CA ALA A 81 -1.69 -12.78 22.53
C ALA A 81 -2.13 -14.13 21.95
N PRO A 82 -3.16 -14.77 22.57
CA PRO A 82 -3.74 -15.98 22.00
C PRO A 82 -4.29 -15.75 20.60
N PHE A 83 -4.19 -16.76 19.76
CA PHE A 83 -4.77 -16.77 18.43
C PHE A 83 -6.27 -17.07 18.49
N TYR A 84 -7.03 -16.40 17.62
CA TYR A 84 -8.44 -16.66 17.40
C TYR A 84 -8.78 -16.58 15.90
N TYR A 85 -9.34 -17.66 15.37
CA TYR A 85 -9.89 -17.66 14.02
C TYR A 85 -11.35 -17.16 14.07
N LEU A 86 -11.63 -16.07 13.38
CA LEU A 86 -12.96 -15.46 13.30
C LEU A 86 -13.79 -16.11 12.18
N PRO A 87 -14.79 -16.95 12.49
CA PRO A 87 -15.53 -17.67 11.46
C PRO A 87 -16.54 -16.80 10.71
N ASN A 88 -17.06 -15.78 11.36
CA ASN A 88 -18.03 -14.83 10.81
C ASN A 88 -18.06 -13.54 11.65
N THR A 89 -18.83 -12.55 11.23
CA THR A 89 -18.94 -11.23 11.88
C THR A 89 -20.18 -11.07 12.78
N ASP A 90 -20.77 -12.17 13.23
CA ASP A 90 -21.86 -12.08 14.21
C ASP A 90 -21.34 -11.53 15.56
N ARG A 91 -22.25 -10.97 16.33
CA ARG A 91 -21.91 -10.30 17.59
C ARG A 91 -21.16 -11.22 18.56
N TRP A 92 -21.55 -12.48 18.64
CA TRP A 92 -20.93 -13.45 19.53
C TRP A 92 -19.48 -13.73 19.14
N SER A 93 -19.25 -13.98 17.86
CA SER A 93 -17.90 -14.22 17.32
C SER A 93 -17.00 -13.00 17.50
N LEU A 94 -17.53 -11.80 17.28
CA LEU A 94 -16.76 -10.55 17.47
C LEU A 94 -16.42 -10.31 18.95
N GLU A 95 -17.28 -10.66 19.89
CA GLU A 95 -16.99 -10.55 21.33
C GLU A 95 -15.81 -11.44 21.77
N GLN A 96 -15.57 -12.53 21.07
CA GLN A 96 -14.43 -13.42 21.33
C GLN A 96 -13.07 -12.86 20.87
N CYS A 97 -13.06 -11.81 20.03
CA CYS A 97 -11.84 -11.22 19.51
C CYS A 97 -11.03 -10.43 20.55
N LYS A 98 -11.69 -10.01 21.64
CA LYS A 98 -11.06 -9.14 22.63
C LYS A 98 -9.82 -9.78 23.25
N GLY A 99 -8.68 -9.06 23.19
CA GLY A 99 -7.42 -9.51 23.75
C GLY A 99 -6.74 -10.65 22.98
N LYS A 100 -7.11 -10.87 21.72
CA LYS A 100 -6.57 -11.93 20.88
C LYS A 100 -6.01 -11.39 19.57
N ILE A 101 -5.09 -12.13 18.98
CA ILE A 101 -4.67 -11.95 17.59
C ILE A 101 -5.69 -12.67 16.72
N VAL A 102 -6.42 -11.90 15.92
CA VAL A 102 -7.56 -12.43 15.16
C VAL A 102 -7.13 -12.70 13.72
N MET A 103 -7.41 -13.89 13.24
CA MET A 103 -7.25 -14.28 11.85
C MET A 103 -8.62 -14.40 11.19
N ILE A 104 -8.73 -13.85 10.00
CA ILE A 104 -9.91 -13.96 9.14
C ILE A 104 -9.53 -14.59 7.81
N ASP A 105 -10.44 -15.39 7.25
CA ASP A 105 -10.25 -15.99 5.92
C ASP A 105 -10.71 -15.05 4.82
N GLY A 106 -9.86 -14.88 3.83
CA GLY A 106 -10.18 -14.19 2.60
C GLY A 106 -10.57 -12.72 2.78
N PHE A 107 -11.15 -12.17 1.73
CA PHE A 107 -11.73 -10.84 1.73
C PHE A 107 -13.15 -10.95 2.32
N MET A 108 -13.31 -10.50 3.56
CA MET A 108 -14.64 -10.31 4.11
C MET A 108 -15.28 -9.16 3.32
N GLY A 109 -15.97 -9.52 2.24
CA GLY A 109 -16.66 -8.55 1.40
C GLY A 109 -17.66 -7.73 2.22
N TYR A 110 -17.68 -6.44 1.93
CA TYR A 110 -18.68 -5.52 2.45
C TYR A 110 -20.06 -5.89 1.94
#